data_9e67aa84ed6b6afb641465c2495c732a
#
_entry.id   9e67aa84ed6b6afb641465c2495c732a
#
_cell.length_a   1.000
_cell.length_b   1.000
_cell.length_c   1.000
_cell.angle_alpha   90.00
_cell.angle_beta   90.00
_cell.angle_gamma   90.00
#
_symmetry.space_group_name_H-M   'P 1'
#
loop_
_entity.id
_entity.type
_entity.pdbx_description
1 polymer ?
#
loop_
_entity_poly.entity_id
_entity_poly.type
_entity_poly.pdbx_seq_one_letter_code
_entity_poly.pdbx_strand_id
1 'polypeptide(L)'
;MSRDPAQGRLPAAFLAAGGSSFTEFVARHDPQLLPGGRAAGPVGGPPIEAPHATTIVTLTCADGLVMAGDRRATLGSLIANRDMRKVFAADEHSLVGIAGASGVAIEMVRLFQVELEHYEKIEGVVMSL
;
A
#
# COMPACT_ATOMS: atom_id res chain seq x y z
N MET A 1 -4.47 12.23 -34.24
CA MET A 1 -4.44 11.29 -33.11
C MET A 1 -5.65 11.58 -32.23
N SER A 2 -6.72 10.82 -32.40
CA SER A 2 -7.96 10.98 -31.60
C SER A 2 -7.72 10.38 -30.21
N ARG A 3 -7.82 11.20 -29.17
CA ARG A 3 -7.84 10.71 -27.78
C ARG A 3 -9.16 9.98 -27.57
N ASP A 4 -9.05 8.71 -27.20
CA ASP A 4 -10.21 7.91 -26.77
C ASP A 4 -10.87 8.60 -25.56
N PRO A 5 -12.14 9.02 -25.64
CA PRO A 5 -12.84 9.71 -24.55
C PRO A 5 -13.10 8.81 -23.33
N ALA A 6 -12.78 7.50 -23.41
CA ALA A 6 -12.93 6.56 -22.32
C ALA A 6 -11.68 6.48 -21.41
N GLN A 7 -10.53 7.09 -21.80
CA GLN A 7 -9.35 7.12 -20.96
C GLN A 7 -9.58 8.00 -19.73
N GLY A 8 -9.65 7.38 -18.57
CA GLY A 8 -9.82 8.03 -17.27
C GLY A 8 -11.21 7.93 -16.65
N ARG A 9 -12.19 7.32 -17.32
CA ARG A 9 -13.49 7.00 -16.71
C ARG A 9 -13.49 5.57 -16.19
N LEU A 10 -13.85 5.41 -14.92
CA LEU A 10 -14.12 4.09 -14.35
C LEU A 10 -15.29 3.43 -15.14
N PRO A 11 -15.19 2.13 -15.46
CA PRO A 11 -16.31 1.39 -16.02
C PRO A 11 -17.58 1.54 -15.18
N ALA A 12 -18.76 1.54 -15.81
CA ALA A 12 -20.03 1.72 -15.13
C ALA A 12 -20.27 0.72 -13.98
N ALA A 13 -19.65 -0.46 -14.05
CA ALA A 13 -19.68 -1.47 -12.99
C ALA A 13 -19.10 -0.96 -11.66
N PHE A 14 -18.13 -0.03 -11.69
CA PHE A 14 -17.57 0.60 -10.50
C PHE A 14 -18.44 1.73 -9.92
N LEU A 15 -19.40 2.22 -10.71
CA LEU A 15 -20.29 3.31 -10.34
C LEU A 15 -21.65 2.79 -9.89
N ALA A 16 -21.95 1.49 -10.09
CA ALA A 16 -23.17 0.89 -9.61
C ALA A 16 -23.15 0.86 -8.07
N ALA A 17 -24.22 1.37 -7.45
CA ALA A 17 -24.44 1.27 -6.02
C ALA A 17 -24.54 -0.21 -5.62
N GLY A 18 -23.43 -0.83 -5.35
CA GLY A 18 -23.29 -2.18 -4.81
C GLY A 18 -22.81 -2.07 -3.38
N GLY A 19 -22.95 -3.12 -2.60
CA GLY A 19 -22.61 -3.15 -1.19
C GLY A 19 -21.24 -2.55 -0.87
N SER A 20 -21.04 -2.07 0.33
CA SER A 20 -19.81 -1.44 0.84
C SER A 20 -18.59 -2.39 0.93
N SER A 21 -18.70 -3.61 0.40
CA SER A 21 -17.66 -4.64 0.45
C SER A 21 -16.91 -4.74 -0.87
N PHE A 22 -15.64 -4.37 -0.85
CA PHE A 22 -14.72 -4.58 -1.98
C PHE A 22 -14.61 -6.06 -2.37
N THR A 23 -14.61 -6.96 -1.39
CA THR A 23 -14.54 -8.41 -1.62
C THR A 23 -15.75 -8.90 -2.41
N GLU A 24 -16.95 -8.38 -2.09
CA GLU A 24 -18.18 -8.73 -2.81
C GLU A 24 -18.17 -8.17 -4.25
N PHE A 25 -17.64 -6.97 -4.43
CA PHE A 25 -17.43 -6.39 -5.74
C PHE A 25 -16.50 -7.27 -6.61
N VAL A 26 -15.34 -7.66 -6.07
CA VAL A 26 -14.39 -8.55 -6.78
C VAL A 26 -15.01 -9.91 -7.06
N ALA A 27 -15.77 -10.48 -6.13
CA ALA A 27 -16.45 -11.77 -6.33
C ALA A 27 -17.45 -11.75 -7.49
N ARG A 28 -18.06 -10.60 -7.78
CA ARG A 28 -19.01 -10.45 -8.89
C ARG A 28 -18.35 -10.20 -10.23
N HIS A 29 -17.24 -9.43 -10.23
CA HIS A 29 -16.64 -8.94 -11.48
C HIS A 29 -15.45 -9.76 -11.95
N ASP A 30 -14.64 -10.24 -11.03
CA ASP A 30 -13.51 -11.13 -11.32
C ASP A 30 -13.17 -12.01 -10.10
N PRO A 31 -13.87 -13.13 -9.92
CA PRO A 31 -13.63 -14.04 -8.79
C PRO A 31 -12.21 -14.60 -8.72
N GLN A 32 -11.47 -14.58 -9.84
CA GLN A 32 -10.09 -15.08 -9.89
C GLN A 32 -9.10 -14.19 -9.14
N LEU A 33 -9.46 -12.93 -8.89
CA LEU A 33 -8.66 -12.01 -8.10
C LEU A 33 -8.80 -12.24 -6.59
N LEU A 34 -9.79 -13.02 -6.16
CA LEU A 34 -9.93 -13.36 -4.75
C LEU A 34 -8.84 -14.32 -4.29
N PRO A 35 -8.38 -14.20 -3.04
CA PRO A 35 -7.54 -15.23 -2.42
C PRO A 35 -8.23 -16.59 -2.48
N GLY A 36 -7.71 -17.52 -3.26
CA GLY A 36 -8.33 -18.83 -3.55
C GLY A 36 -8.99 -18.94 -4.92
N GLY A 37 -9.22 -17.83 -5.64
CA GLY A 37 -9.72 -17.84 -7.03
C GLY A 37 -8.64 -18.14 -8.06
N ARG A 38 -7.38 -17.92 -7.78
CA ARG A 38 -6.28 -18.48 -8.56
C ARG A 38 -6.23 -19.97 -8.30
N ALA A 39 -6.40 -20.75 -9.37
CA ALA A 39 -6.33 -22.20 -9.31
C ALA A 39 -5.24 -22.62 -8.32
N ALA A 40 -5.66 -23.38 -7.31
CA ALA A 40 -4.74 -23.99 -6.38
C ALA A 40 -3.63 -24.63 -7.21
N GLY A 41 -2.39 -24.23 -6.99
CA GLY A 41 -1.24 -24.99 -7.48
C GLY A 41 -1.45 -26.46 -7.08
N PRO A 42 -0.65 -27.40 -7.60
CA PRO A 42 -0.93 -28.83 -7.52
C PRO A 42 -1.45 -29.21 -6.13
N VAL A 43 -2.64 -29.78 -6.12
CA VAL A 43 -3.37 -30.24 -4.93
C VAL A 43 -2.43 -31.13 -4.11
N GLY A 44 -1.96 -30.69 -2.94
CA GLY A 44 -1.09 -31.49 -2.07
C GLY A 44 0.10 -30.75 -1.44
N GLY A 45 0.31 -29.45 -1.74
CA GLY A 45 1.30 -28.66 -1.01
C GLY A 45 0.79 -28.28 0.40
N PRO A 46 1.71 -28.04 1.37
CA PRO A 46 1.31 -27.49 2.66
C PRO A 46 0.54 -26.18 2.45
N PRO A 47 -0.45 -25.88 3.31
CA PRO A 47 -1.22 -24.64 3.19
C PRO A 47 -0.23 -23.46 3.14
N ILE A 48 -0.32 -22.65 2.07
CA ILE A 48 0.45 -21.42 1.99
C ILE A 48 -0.10 -20.50 3.09
N GLU A 49 0.66 -20.37 4.16
CA GLU A 49 0.37 -19.39 5.20
C GLU A 49 0.53 -18.02 4.55
N ALA A 50 -0.61 -17.41 4.17
CA ALA A 50 -0.58 -16.08 3.57
C ALA A 50 -0.05 -15.11 4.63
N PRO A 51 1.11 -14.48 4.43
CA PRO A 51 1.62 -13.53 5.39
C PRO A 51 0.61 -12.40 5.54
N HIS A 52 0.27 -12.06 6.78
CA HIS A 52 -0.58 -10.91 7.06
C HIS A 52 0.15 -9.65 6.60
N ALA A 53 -0.29 -9.08 5.48
CA ALA A 53 0.35 -7.93 4.87
C ALA A 53 -0.35 -6.63 5.26
N THR A 54 0.44 -5.56 5.42
CA THR A 54 -0.01 -4.19 5.49
C THR A 54 -0.46 -3.73 4.10
N THR A 55 -1.56 -2.99 4.02
CA THR A 55 -1.95 -2.29 2.80
C THR A 55 -1.56 -0.82 2.92
N ILE A 56 -0.81 -0.33 1.93
CA ILE A 56 -0.48 1.09 1.78
C ILE A 56 -0.93 1.52 0.41
N VAL A 57 -1.60 2.66 0.33
CA VAL A 57 -2.09 3.27 -0.90
C VAL A 57 -1.44 4.63 -1.07
N THR A 58 -0.94 4.90 -2.25
CA THR A 58 -0.36 6.18 -2.62
C THR A 58 -1.07 6.74 -3.84
N LEU A 59 -1.39 8.03 -3.80
CA LEU A 59 -2.03 8.75 -4.88
C LEU A 59 -1.23 10.03 -5.16
N THR A 60 -0.96 10.27 -6.44
CA THR A 60 -0.38 11.54 -6.90
C THR A 60 -1.51 12.43 -7.41
N CYS A 61 -1.54 13.68 -7.00
CA CYS A 61 -2.49 14.70 -7.44
C CYS A 61 -1.78 15.97 -7.88
N ALA A 62 -2.53 16.96 -8.36
CA ALA A 62 -1.95 18.21 -8.83
C ALA A 62 -1.17 18.97 -7.73
N ASP A 63 -1.62 18.84 -6.49
CA ASP A 63 -1.05 19.56 -5.34
C ASP A 63 -0.01 18.73 -4.56
N GLY A 64 0.34 17.53 -5.04
CA GLY A 64 1.35 16.70 -4.41
C GLY A 64 0.98 15.22 -4.29
N LEU A 65 1.40 14.61 -3.20
CA LEU A 65 1.32 13.18 -2.92
C LEU A 65 0.51 12.91 -1.65
N VAL A 66 -0.42 11.98 -1.73
CA VAL A 66 -1.17 11.48 -0.56
C VAL A 66 -0.87 10.01 -0.36
N MET A 67 -0.47 9.64 0.86
CA MET A 67 -0.24 8.25 1.23
C MET A 67 -1.09 7.88 2.45
N ALA A 68 -1.72 6.72 2.40
CA ALA A 68 -2.54 6.19 3.48
C ALA A 68 -2.22 4.72 3.75
N GLY A 69 -2.35 4.31 5.00
CA GLY A 69 -2.15 2.93 5.43
C GLY A 69 -3.02 2.58 6.62
N ASP A 70 -3.26 1.29 6.83
CA ASP A 70 -3.92 0.81 8.04
C ASP A 70 -3.01 0.97 9.26
N ARG A 71 -3.57 0.96 10.46
CA ARG A 71 -2.83 1.15 11.72
C ARG A 71 -2.72 -0.10 12.58
N ARG A 72 -3.15 -1.25 12.08
CA ARG A 72 -3.15 -2.50 12.83
C ARG A 72 -1.83 -3.25 12.63
N ALA A 73 -1.20 -3.66 13.74
CA ALA A 73 -0.10 -4.61 13.75
C ALA A 73 -0.56 -5.93 14.35
N THR A 74 -0.22 -7.04 13.69
CA THR A 74 -0.54 -8.40 14.12
C THR A 74 0.75 -9.18 14.38
N LEU A 75 0.70 -10.08 15.35
CA LEU A 75 1.74 -11.07 15.62
C LEU A 75 1.08 -12.45 15.57
N GLY A 76 1.24 -13.15 14.46
CA GLY A 76 0.44 -14.35 14.18
C GLY A 76 -1.06 -14.03 14.15
N SER A 77 -1.84 -14.73 14.96
CA SER A 77 -3.30 -14.52 15.09
C SER A 77 -3.71 -13.43 16.08
N LEU A 78 -2.73 -12.84 16.80
CA LEU A 78 -3.01 -11.81 17.81
C LEU A 78 -2.86 -10.41 17.24
N ILE A 79 -3.71 -9.48 17.68
CA ILE A 79 -3.53 -8.05 17.41
C ILE A 79 -2.56 -7.51 18.46
N ALA A 80 -1.31 -7.24 18.05
CA ALA A 80 -0.28 -6.72 18.93
C ALA A 80 -0.45 -5.22 19.20
N ASN A 81 -0.88 -4.45 18.20
CA ASN A 81 -1.14 -3.01 18.33
C ASN A 81 -2.25 -2.58 17.37
N ARG A 82 -3.13 -1.68 17.81
CA ARG A 82 -4.25 -1.15 17.00
C ARG A 82 -3.99 0.25 16.46
N ASP A 83 -2.92 0.89 16.92
CA ASP A 83 -2.60 2.28 16.60
C ASP A 83 -1.15 2.46 16.18
N MET A 84 -0.67 1.59 15.32
CA MET A 84 0.68 1.64 14.79
C MET A 84 0.76 2.57 13.58
N ARG A 85 1.64 3.56 13.64
CA ARG A 85 1.91 4.40 12.49
C ARG A 85 2.71 3.64 11.43
N LYS A 86 2.27 3.68 10.18
CA LYS A 86 2.90 2.99 9.04
C LYS A 86 3.25 3.92 7.89
N VAL A 87 2.87 5.18 7.96
CA VAL A 87 3.17 6.22 6.98
C VAL A 87 3.91 7.35 7.69
N PHE A 88 5.03 7.75 7.13
CA PHE A 88 5.95 8.76 7.69
C PHE A 88 6.33 9.76 6.61
N ALA A 89 6.45 11.02 6.96
CA ALA A 89 7.18 11.97 6.14
C ALA A 89 8.68 11.69 6.33
N ALA A 90 9.42 11.52 5.24
CA ALA A 90 10.87 11.40 5.29
C ALA A 90 11.51 12.79 5.27
N ASP A 91 11.04 13.67 4.39
CA ASP A 91 11.36 15.09 4.30
C ASP A 91 10.14 15.89 3.83
N GLU A 92 10.33 17.12 3.34
CA GLU A 92 9.25 17.97 2.81
C GLU A 92 8.70 17.46 1.46
N HIS A 93 9.41 16.57 0.78
CA HIS A 93 9.10 16.10 -0.58
C HIS A 93 8.81 14.60 -0.65
N SER A 94 9.11 13.84 0.42
CA SER A 94 9.09 12.38 0.39
C SER A 94 8.25 11.77 1.51
N LEU A 95 7.48 10.73 1.17
CA LEU A 95 6.73 9.92 2.12
C LEU A 95 7.24 8.48 2.09
N VAL A 96 7.33 7.86 3.26
CA VAL A 96 7.70 6.46 3.41
C VAL A 96 6.56 5.67 4.04
N GLY A 97 6.18 4.58 3.38
CA GLY A 97 5.24 3.60 3.91
C GLY A 97 5.96 2.32 4.32
N ILE A 98 5.65 1.77 5.49
CA ILE A 98 6.28 0.54 5.99
C ILE A 98 5.31 -0.64 6.00
N ALA A 99 5.83 -1.81 5.58
CA ALA A 99 5.12 -3.08 5.64
C ALA A 99 6.08 -4.18 6.12
N GLY A 100 5.58 -5.15 6.87
CA GLY A 100 6.38 -6.25 7.41
C GLY A 100 6.83 -6.02 8.85
N ALA A 101 8.08 -6.35 9.17
CA ALA A 101 8.64 -6.25 10.52
C ALA A 101 8.80 -4.79 10.98
N SER A 102 7.85 -4.32 11.75
CA SER A 102 7.67 -2.92 12.10
C SER A 102 8.83 -2.31 12.89
N GLY A 103 9.45 -3.07 13.80
CA GLY A 103 10.55 -2.55 14.62
C GLY A 103 11.75 -2.11 13.77
N VAL A 104 12.22 -3.01 12.91
CA VAL A 104 13.33 -2.72 11.99
C VAL A 104 12.96 -1.62 10.99
N ALA A 105 11.72 -1.66 10.48
CA ALA A 105 11.26 -0.68 9.51
C ALA A 105 11.23 0.75 10.08
N ILE A 106 10.83 0.95 11.33
CA ILE A 106 10.84 2.26 11.98
C ILE A 106 12.28 2.79 12.12
N GLU A 107 13.22 1.96 12.52
CA GLU A 107 14.63 2.36 12.59
C GLU A 107 15.21 2.72 11.22
N MET A 108 14.84 1.97 10.18
CA MET A 108 15.22 2.29 8.79
C MET A 108 14.63 3.64 8.33
N VAL A 109 13.38 3.95 8.68
CA VAL A 109 12.78 5.27 8.37
C VAL A 109 13.56 6.40 9.05
N ARG A 110 13.94 6.22 10.32
CA ARG A 110 14.73 7.21 11.06
C ARG A 110 16.10 7.42 10.43
N LEU A 111 16.78 6.33 10.08
CA LEU A 111 18.07 6.41 9.39
C LEU A 111 17.93 7.11 8.05
N PHE A 112 16.90 6.79 7.28
CA PHE A 112 16.64 7.42 5.99
C PHE A 112 16.38 8.93 6.11
N GLN A 113 15.62 9.36 7.13
CA GLN A 113 15.40 10.78 7.42
C GLN A 113 16.72 11.52 7.70
N VAL A 114 17.61 10.90 8.49
CA VAL A 114 18.94 11.46 8.80
C VAL A 114 19.81 11.55 7.55
N GLU A 115 19.79 10.52 6.70
CA GLU A 115 20.57 10.51 5.47
C GLU A 115 20.09 11.56 4.47
N LEU A 116 18.77 11.76 4.33
CA LEU A 116 18.23 12.82 3.47
C LEU A 116 18.65 14.21 3.97
N GLU A 117 18.51 14.46 5.27
CA GLU A 117 18.92 15.74 5.88
C GLU A 117 20.44 15.97 5.74
N HIS A 118 21.25 14.93 5.89
CA HIS A 118 22.68 14.98 5.73
C HIS A 118 23.08 15.29 4.28
N TYR A 119 22.44 14.61 3.32
CA TYR A 119 22.68 14.84 1.90
C TYR A 119 22.36 16.28 1.50
N GLU A 120 21.18 16.79 1.91
CA GLU A 120 20.78 18.16 1.63
C GLU A 120 21.78 19.20 2.21
N LYS A 121 22.28 18.97 3.42
CA LYS A 121 23.26 19.86 4.05
C LYS A 121 24.62 19.85 3.35
N ILE A 122 25.04 18.72 2.80
CA ILE A 122 26.34 18.60 2.11
C ILE A 122 26.26 19.10 0.67
N GLU A 123 25.26 18.65 -0.06
CA GLU A 123 25.11 18.92 -1.49
C GLU A 123 24.37 20.24 -1.77
N GLY A 124 23.66 20.79 -0.79
CA GLY A 124 22.87 22.00 -0.93
C GLY A 124 21.64 21.85 -1.85
N VAL A 125 21.28 20.62 -2.17
CA VAL A 125 20.13 20.26 -3.02
C VAL A 125 19.36 19.09 -2.42
N VAL A 126 18.05 19.05 -2.66
CA VAL A 126 17.20 17.95 -2.24
C VAL A 126 17.52 16.70 -3.08
N MET A 127 17.60 15.54 -2.43
CA MET A 127 17.82 14.28 -3.12
C MET A 127 16.58 13.96 -3.98
N SER A 128 16.80 13.70 -5.28
CA SER A 128 15.78 13.18 -6.17
C SER A 128 15.72 11.65 -6.03
N LEU A 129 14.56 11.13 -5.65
CA LEU A 129 14.27 9.71 -5.52
C LEU A 129 13.59 9.16 -6.77
#